data_197d5016276ee03db8a0fd934ed2e408
#
_entry.id   197d5016276ee03db8a0fd934ed2e408
#
_cell.length_a   1.000
_cell.length_b   1.000
_cell.length_c   1.000
_cell.angle_alpha   90.00
_cell.angle_beta   90.00
_cell.angle_gamma   90.00
#
_symmetry.space_group_name_H-M   'P 1'
#
loop_
_entity.id
_entity.type
_entity.pdbx_description
1 polymer ?
#
loop_
_entity_poly.entity_id
_entity_poly.type
_entity_poly.pdbx_seq_one_letter_code
_entity_poly.pdbx_strand_id
1 'polypeptide(L)'
;MFEYFYNEILRKTIIGFGTLFNGLSVKQDGSVVKVPLAYGPTQKFLARLEQSPNLSQATAISLPRMSFEFTGLTYDSSRKVTTTQTIAVKNPDDGTDIKKVFMPVPYNMQFELAIMCKLNDDALQLVEQILPYFQPQYNLTINLVSLINEKKDVPVVLENITMDDQYEGDFTSRRVLLYTLRFTAKTYLFGPVTSASKDIINCLLYTSPSPRDS
;
A
#
# COMPACT_ATOMS: atom_id res chain seq x y z
N MET A 1 -11.27 -23.56 -11.48
CA MET A 1 -12.50 -22.83 -11.69
C MET A 1 -12.50 -21.64 -10.74
N PHE A 2 -12.72 -20.41 -11.25
CA PHE A 2 -12.61 -19.21 -10.43
C PHE A 2 -13.95 -18.93 -9.76
N GLU A 3 -13.96 -18.88 -8.44
CA GLU A 3 -15.09 -18.44 -7.64
C GLU A 3 -14.90 -16.96 -7.26
N TYR A 4 -16.01 -16.20 -7.19
CA TYR A 4 -15.93 -14.80 -6.79
C TYR A 4 -15.55 -14.67 -5.32
N PHE A 5 -14.46 -13.95 -5.04
CA PHE A 5 -14.08 -13.51 -3.71
C PHE A 5 -13.36 -12.17 -3.78
N TYR A 6 -13.43 -11.39 -2.72
CA TYR A 6 -12.74 -10.10 -2.63
C TYR A 6 -12.33 -9.80 -1.19
N ASN A 7 -11.04 -9.91 -0.91
CA ASN A 7 -10.45 -9.68 0.42
C ASN A 7 -10.00 -8.23 0.64
N GLU A 8 -10.13 -7.36 -0.36
CA GLU A 8 -9.72 -5.94 -0.35
C GLU A 8 -8.23 -5.70 -0.03
N ILE A 9 -7.37 -6.70 -0.17
CA ILE A 9 -5.95 -6.61 0.23
C ILE A 9 -5.24 -5.48 -0.50
N LEU A 10 -5.37 -5.42 -1.83
CA LEU A 10 -4.74 -4.38 -2.64
C LEU A 10 -5.23 -2.99 -2.24
N ARG A 11 -6.54 -2.83 -2.06
CA ARG A 11 -7.15 -1.57 -1.63
C ARG A 11 -6.65 -1.13 -0.26
N LYS A 12 -6.62 -2.05 0.72
CA LYS A 12 -6.12 -1.77 2.07
C LYS A 12 -4.65 -1.37 2.06
N THR A 13 -3.84 -2.04 1.22
CA THR A 13 -2.41 -1.70 1.08
C THR A 13 -2.22 -0.31 0.47
N ILE A 14 -3.00 0.05 -0.56
CA ILE A 14 -2.96 1.38 -1.17
C ILE A 14 -3.35 2.47 -0.16
N ILE A 15 -4.42 2.25 0.60
CA ILE A 15 -4.86 3.20 1.64
C ILE A 15 -3.81 3.29 2.74
N GLY A 16 -3.27 2.16 3.19
CA GLY A 16 -2.20 2.11 4.19
C GLY A 16 -0.96 2.89 3.75
N PHE A 17 -0.53 2.71 2.50
CA PHE A 17 0.58 3.48 1.94
C PHE A 17 0.29 4.99 1.96
N GLY A 18 -0.90 5.42 1.53
CA GLY A 18 -1.28 6.84 1.57
C GLY A 18 -1.30 7.44 2.96
N THR A 19 -1.64 6.67 3.99
CA THR A 19 -1.66 7.16 5.38
C THR A 19 -0.27 7.50 5.92
N LEU A 20 0.79 6.86 5.42
CA LEU A 20 2.17 7.13 5.82
C LEU A 20 2.58 8.59 5.55
N PHE A 21 2.10 9.16 4.45
CA PHE A 21 2.53 10.49 3.99
C PHE A 21 1.49 11.59 4.22
N ASN A 22 0.34 11.27 4.81
CA ASN A 22 -0.75 12.23 4.98
C ASN A 22 -0.51 13.31 6.06
N GLY A 23 0.58 13.20 6.82
CA GLY A 23 0.90 14.12 7.91
C GLY A 23 2.03 15.10 7.61
N LEU A 24 2.61 15.07 6.43
CA LEU A 24 3.78 15.89 6.08
C LEU A 24 3.43 17.37 5.97
N SER A 25 4.33 18.22 6.41
CA SER A 25 4.15 19.67 6.42
C SER A 25 5.46 20.38 6.09
N VAL A 26 5.36 21.61 5.59
CA VAL A 26 6.50 22.49 5.31
C VAL A 26 6.39 23.76 6.16
N LYS A 27 7.52 24.33 6.52
CA LYS A 27 7.60 25.60 7.20
C LYS A 27 7.89 26.69 6.18
N GLN A 28 6.91 27.60 5.97
CA GLN A 28 7.01 28.76 5.09
C GLN A 28 6.75 30.03 5.89
N ASP A 29 7.61 31.04 5.78
CA ASP A 29 7.46 32.35 6.43
C ASP A 29 7.10 32.28 7.94
N GLY A 30 7.66 31.32 8.67
CA GLY A 30 7.41 31.13 10.09
C GLY A 30 6.14 30.35 10.44
N SER A 31 5.29 30.02 9.46
CA SER A 31 4.09 29.20 9.61
C SER A 31 4.31 27.76 9.11
N VAL A 32 3.68 26.79 9.78
CA VAL A 32 3.71 25.38 9.36
C VAL A 32 2.45 25.10 8.53
N VAL A 33 2.65 24.72 7.27
CA VAL A 33 1.58 24.42 6.32
C VAL A 33 1.57 22.92 6.00
N LYS A 34 0.43 22.28 6.21
CA LYS A 34 0.24 20.88 5.84
C LYS A 34 0.19 20.73 4.33
N VAL A 35 0.96 19.77 3.80
CA VAL A 35 1.01 19.48 2.36
C VAL A 35 -0.10 18.50 1.98
N PRO A 36 -1.00 18.85 1.05
CA PRO A 36 -2.07 17.95 0.62
C PRO A 36 -1.51 16.76 -0.18
N LEU A 37 -2.02 15.58 0.14
CA LEU A 37 -1.72 14.33 -0.56
C LEU A 37 -2.95 13.88 -1.34
N ALA A 38 -2.77 13.42 -2.58
CA ALA A 38 -3.84 12.89 -3.40
C ALA A 38 -3.42 11.58 -4.09
N TYR A 39 -4.37 10.65 -4.28
CA TYR A 39 -4.16 9.45 -5.08
C TYR A 39 -4.43 9.75 -6.56
N GLY A 40 -3.46 9.45 -7.40
CA GLY A 40 -3.59 9.56 -8.85
C GLY A 40 -2.27 9.82 -9.55
N PRO A 41 -2.24 9.62 -10.87
CA PRO A 41 -1.03 9.77 -11.67
C PRO A 41 -0.52 11.20 -11.65
N THR A 42 0.79 11.34 -11.51
CA THR A 42 1.51 12.62 -11.47
C THR A 42 1.20 13.50 -12.67
N GLN A 43 1.11 12.89 -13.86
CA GLN A 43 0.79 13.59 -15.11
C GLN A 43 -0.56 14.33 -15.07
N LYS A 44 -1.55 13.79 -14.37
CA LYS A 44 -2.86 14.47 -14.21
C LYS A 44 -2.75 15.77 -13.44
N PHE A 45 -1.87 15.83 -12.45
CA PHE A 45 -1.64 17.02 -11.65
C PHE A 45 -0.79 18.05 -12.41
N LEU A 46 0.23 17.59 -13.13
CA LEU A 46 1.05 18.46 -14.01
C LEU A 46 0.20 19.10 -15.11
N ALA A 47 -0.61 18.32 -15.81
CA ALA A 47 -1.53 18.84 -16.83
C ALA A 47 -2.50 19.91 -16.29
N ARG A 48 -2.96 19.76 -15.04
CA ARG A 48 -3.81 20.79 -14.39
C ARG A 48 -3.02 22.05 -14.03
N LEU A 49 -1.74 21.93 -13.69
CA LEU A 49 -0.87 23.09 -13.45
C LEU A 49 -0.64 23.89 -14.74
N GLU A 50 -0.47 23.21 -15.88
CA GLU A 50 -0.31 23.81 -17.19
C GLU A 50 -1.59 24.50 -17.69
N GLN A 51 -2.76 23.88 -17.47
CA GLN A 51 -4.06 24.42 -17.91
C GLN A 51 -4.53 25.65 -17.12
N SER A 52 -3.99 25.90 -15.93
CA SER A 52 -4.38 27.02 -15.06
C SER A 52 -3.22 27.95 -14.77
N PRO A 53 -2.76 28.77 -15.76
CA PRO A 53 -1.61 29.64 -15.58
C PRO A 53 -1.87 30.81 -14.60
N ASN A 54 -3.14 31.15 -14.32
CA ASN A 54 -3.51 32.25 -13.43
C ASN A 54 -3.85 31.77 -12.02
N LEU A 55 -3.01 32.11 -11.05
CA LEU A 55 -3.18 31.79 -9.59
C LEU A 55 -4.41 32.45 -8.95
N SER A 56 -5.09 33.34 -9.63
CA SER A 56 -6.26 34.07 -9.11
C SER A 56 -7.59 33.35 -9.28
N GLN A 57 -7.60 32.19 -10.00
CA GLN A 57 -8.81 31.38 -10.11
C GLN A 57 -8.88 30.37 -8.99
N ALA A 58 -10.06 30.18 -8.38
CA ALA A 58 -10.33 29.26 -7.28
C ALA A 58 -10.04 27.78 -7.58
N THR A 59 -9.74 27.43 -8.82
CA THR A 59 -9.37 26.07 -9.30
C THR A 59 -7.87 25.86 -9.43
N ALA A 60 -7.03 26.86 -9.13
CA ALA A 60 -5.58 26.73 -9.20
C ALA A 60 -5.08 25.73 -8.15
N ILE A 61 -4.26 24.78 -8.60
CA ILE A 61 -3.61 23.83 -7.69
C ILE A 61 -2.56 24.57 -6.88
N SER A 62 -2.68 24.56 -5.55
CA SER A 62 -1.67 25.12 -4.66
C SER A 62 -0.46 24.21 -4.58
N LEU A 63 0.75 24.77 -4.62
CA LEU A 63 2.02 24.10 -4.33
C LEU A 63 2.51 24.58 -2.94
N PRO A 64 3.19 23.73 -2.15
CA PRO A 64 3.61 22.35 -2.41
C PRO A 64 2.45 21.36 -2.37
N ARG A 65 2.56 20.27 -3.14
CA ARG A 65 1.58 19.20 -3.21
C ARG A 65 2.24 17.85 -3.42
N MET A 66 1.60 16.80 -2.91
CA MET A 66 2.04 15.41 -3.13
C MET A 66 0.95 14.61 -3.85
N SER A 67 1.38 13.70 -4.69
CA SER A 67 0.52 12.67 -5.27
C SER A 67 1.19 11.31 -5.16
N PHE A 68 0.39 10.25 -5.04
CA PHE A 68 0.92 8.90 -5.12
C PHE A 68 0.04 8.04 -6.00
N GLU A 69 0.67 7.05 -6.62
CA GLU A 69 -0.02 6.08 -7.46
C GLU A 69 0.55 4.67 -7.27
N PHE A 70 -0.30 3.69 -7.53
CA PHE A 70 0.07 2.30 -7.66
C PHE A 70 0.48 2.04 -9.11
N THR A 71 1.75 1.69 -9.36
CA THR A 71 2.32 1.59 -10.72
C THR A 71 2.40 0.17 -11.23
N GLY A 72 2.51 -0.82 -10.36
CA GLY A 72 2.66 -2.20 -10.80
C GLY A 72 2.61 -3.25 -9.70
N LEU A 73 2.42 -4.50 -10.13
CA LEU A 73 2.39 -5.68 -9.28
C LEU A 73 3.32 -6.74 -9.86
N THR A 74 4.27 -7.22 -9.07
CA THR A 74 5.24 -8.23 -9.50
C THR A 74 5.21 -9.42 -8.54
N TYR A 75 5.17 -10.64 -9.07
CA TYR A 75 5.27 -11.86 -8.27
C TYR A 75 6.67 -12.01 -7.67
N ASP A 76 6.75 -12.38 -6.39
CA ASP A 76 8.01 -12.59 -5.69
C ASP A 76 8.25 -14.08 -5.46
N SER A 77 9.02 -14.70 -6.34
CA SER A 77 9.35 -16.12 -6.26
C SER A 77 10.23 -16.49 -5.07
N SER A 78 11.00 -15.54 -4.53
CA SER A 78 11.91 -15.79 -3.39
C SER A 78 11.15 -16.06 -2.08
N ARG A 79 9.96 -15.48 -1.94
CA ARG A 79 9.09 -15.66 -0.76
C ARG A 79 8.00 -16.71 -0.97
N LYS A 80 8.07 -17.49 -2.05
CA LYS A 80 7.08 -18.54 -2.36
C LYS A 80 6.99 -19.56 -1.24
N VAL A 81 5.76 -19.81 -0.78
CA VAL A 81 5.42 -20.88 0.17
C VAL A 81 4.81 -22.07 -0.60
N THR A 82 4.82 -23.24 0.02
CA THR A 82 4.25 -24.46 -0.55
C THR A 82 2.75 -24.28 -0.85
N THR A 83 2.32 -24.62 -2.06
CA THR A 83 0.96 -24.41 -2.55
C THR A 83 -0.09 -25.32 -1.90
N THR A 84 0.34 -26.40 -1.28
CA THR A 84 -0.53 -27.41 -0.65
C THR A 84 -0.85 -27.13 0.81
N GLN A 85 -0.15 -26.20 1.44
CA GLN A 85 -0.40 -25.85 2.85
C GLN A 85 -1.62 -24.96 2.99
N THR A 86 -2.40 -25.21 4.04
CA THR A 86 -3.56 -24.40 4.43
C THR A 86 -3.40 -23.90 5.85
N ILE A 87 -3.90 -22.69 6.10
CA ILE A 87 -4.05 -22.14 7.44
C ILE A 87 -5.48 -22.42 7.87
N ALA A 88 -5.65 -23.05 9.03
CA ALA A 88 -6.95 -23.29 9.65
C ALA A 88 -7.11 -22.39 10.87
N VAL A 89 -8.17 -21.60 10.89
CA VAL A 89 -8.46 -20.66 11.99
C VAL A 89 -9.88 -20.94 12.49
N LYS A 90 -10.05 -21.00 13.81
CA LYS A 90 -11.39 -21.05 14.41
C LYS A 90 -12.15 -19.77 14.06
N ASN A 91 -13.42 -19.93 13.72
CA ASN A 91 -14.29 -18.76 13.48
C ASN A 91 -14.41 -17.96 14.79
N PRO A 92 -14.03 -16.66 14.81
CA PRO A 92 -14.12 -15.86 16.02
C PRO A 92 -15.57 -15.66 16.49
N ASP A 93 -16.57 -15.77 15.59
CA ASP A 93 -17.96 -15.50 15.88
C ASP A 93 -18.72 -16.73 16.42
N ASP A 94 -18.32 -17.95 16.06
CA ASP A 94 -19.11 -19.15 16.35
C ASP A 94 -18.31 -20.30 17.02
N GLY A 95 -17.01 -20.18 17.17
CA GLY A 95 -16.15 -21.14 17.91
C GLY A 95 -16.16 -22.60 17.43
N THR A 96 -17.16 -22.99 16.64
CA THR A 96 -17.44 -24.34 16.16
C THR A 96 -16.99 -24.56 14.72
N ASP A 97 -16.98 -23.53 13.88
CA ASP A 97 -16.58 -23.63 12.47
C ASP A 97 -15.10 -23.35 12.30
N ILE A 98 -14.42 -24.21 11.53
CA ILE A 98 -13.04 -24.00 11.14
C ILE A 98 -13.02 -23.39 9.74
N LYS A 99 -12.47 -22.17 9.63
CA LYS A 99 -12.19 -21.54 8.35
C LYS A 99 -10.81 -21.96 7.85
N LYS A 100 -10.74 -22.38 6.60
CA LYS A 100 -9.49 -22.76 5.95
C LYS A 100 -9.18 -21.80 4.82
N VAL A 101 -7.93 -21.42 4.70
CA VAL A 101 -7.41 -20.62 3.59
C VAL A 101 -6.07 -21.20 3.15
N PHE A 102 -5.84 -21.24 1.84
CA PHE A 102 -4.53 -21.64 1.32
C PHE A 102 -3.48 -20.59 1.68
N MET A 103 -2.23 -21.04 1.80
CA MET A 103 -1.10 -20.14 2.05
C MET A 103 -1.08 -19.02 1.01
N PRO A 104 -0.79 -17.79 1.44
CA PRO A 104 -0.86 -16.64 0.56
C PRO A 104 0.27 -16.64 -0.47
N VAL A 105 -0.03 -16.01 -1.60
CA VAL A 105 0.92 -15.81 -2.69
C VAL A 105 1.63 -14.46 -2.48
N PRO A 106 2.97 -14.43 -2.47
CA PRO A 106 3.74 -13.20 -2.26
C PRO A 106 3.78 -12.35 -3.53
N TYR A 107 3.47 -11.07 -3.38
CA TYR A 107 3.57 -10.07 -4.43
C TYR A 107 4.24 -8.80 -3.92
N ASN A 108 4.97 -8.15 -4.80
CA ASN A 108 5.55 -6.83 -4.61
C ASN A 108 4.67 -5.81 -5.32
N MET A 109 4.10 -4.87 -4.55
CA MET A 109 3.34 -3.74 -5.06
C MET A 109 4.27 -2.54 -5.22
N GLN A 110 4.34 -1.99 -6.42
CA GLN A 110 5.15 -0.83 -6.72
C GLN A 110 4.32 0.44 -6.59
N PHE A 111 4.87 1.42 -5.87
CA PHE A 111 4.27 2.72 -5.65
C PHE A 111 5.22 3.84 -6.08
N GLU A 112 4.65 4.90 -6.57
CA GLU A 112 5.36 6.13 -6.86
C GLU A 112 4.73 7.27 -6.07
N LEU A 113 5.56 7.99 -5.31
CA LEU A 113 5.19 9.21 -4.60
C LEU A 113 5.87 10.38 -5.28
N ALA A 114 5.08 11.30 -5.82
CA ALA A 114 5.54 12.52 -6.45
C ALA A 114 5.31 13.73 -5.53
N ILE A 115 6.36 14.49 -5.31
CA ILE A 115 6.36 15.73 -4.56
C ILE A 115 6.56 16.87 -5.55
N MET A 116 5.58 17.74 -5.65
CA MET A 116 5.56 18.90 -6.53
C MET A 116 5.72 20.17 -5.72
N CYS A 117 6.80 20.90 -5.94
CA CYS A 117 7.12 22.12 -5.22
C CYS A 117 7.52 23.26 -6.19
N LYS A 118 7.36 24.49 -5.73
CA LYS A 118 7.88 25.69 -6.41
C LYS A 118 9.29 26.03 -5.93
N LEU A 119 9.55 25.85 -4.65
CA LEU A 119 10.83 26.11 -3.99
C LEU A 119 11.53 24.81 -3.68
N ASN A 120 12.84 24.77 -3.90
CA ASN A 120 13.65 23.59 -3.60
C ASN A 120 13.73 23.32 -2.08
N ASP A 121 13.71 24.38 -1.28
CA ASP A 121 13.73 24.28 0.19
C ASP A 121 12.51 23.50 0.72
N ASP A 122 11.31 23.76 0.18
CA ASP A 122 10.10 23.01 0.54
C ASP A 122 10.21 21.52 0.19
N ALA A 123 10.81 21.21 -0.97
CA ALA A 123 11.01 19.84 -1.41
C ALA A 123 12.01 19.11 -0.50
N LEU A 124 13.13 19.75 -0.16
CA LEU A 124 14.14 19.20 0.73
C LEU A 124 13.57 18.94 2.13
N GLN A 125 12.78 19.87 2.69
CA GLN A 125 12.10 19.68 3.98
C GLN A 125 11.22 18.43 3.96
N LEU A 126 10.46 18.17 2.87
CA LEU A 126 9.61 17.00 2.76
C LEU A 126 10.40 15.70 2.61
N VAL A 127 11.43 15.70 1.77
CA VAL A 127 12.31 14.54 1.58
C VAL A 127 13.03 14.19 2.87
N GLU A 128 13.55 15.18 3.60
CA GLU A 128 14.23 14.98 4.88
C GLU A 128 13.27 14.44 5.97
N GLN A 129 11.99 14.76 5.92
CA GLN A 129 11.00 14.18 6.83
C GLN A 129 10.67 12.70 6.49
N ILE A 130 10.83 12.28 5.23
CA ILE A 130 10.50 10.92 4.78
C ILE A 130 11.66 9.96 5.02
N LEU A 131 12.88 10.33 4.61
CA LEU A 131 14.03 9.43 4.53
C LEU A 131 14.40 8.70 5.83
N PRO A 132 14.39 9.33 7.01
CA PRO A 132 14.81 8.69 8.24
C PRO A 132 13.92 7.51 8.67
N TYR A 133 12.68 7.43 8.18
CA TYR A 133 11.77 6.33 8.51
C TYR A 133 12.04 5.05 7.70
N PHE A 134 12.81 5.15 6.60
CA PHE A 134 13.10 4.03 5.71
C PHE A 134 14.55 3.53 5.89
N GLN A 135 14.80 2.75 6.99
CA GLN A 135 16.12 2.20 7.33
C GLN A 135 16.05 0.67 7.52
N PRO A 136 16.13 -0.13 6.51
CA PRO A 136 15.89 0.05 5.07
C PRO A 136 14.42 0.03 4.69
N GLN A 137 13.51 -0.28 5.62
CA GLN A 137 12.08 -0.48 5.38
C GLN A 137 11.23 0.08 6.50
N TYR A 138 10.02 0.45 6.17
CA TYR A 138 8.96 0.77 7.12
C TYR A 138 7.90 -0.35 7.12
N ASN A 139 7.51 -0.83 8.29
CA ASN A 139 6.53 -1.91 8.41
C ASN A 139 5.12 -1.35 8.62
N LEU A 140 4.22 -1.66 7.70
CA LEU A 140 2.80 -1.35 7.75
C LEU A 140 2.03 -2.58 8.24
N THR A 141 1.41 -2.51 9.41
CA THR A 141 0.53 -3.58 9.90
C THR A 141 -0.85 -3.44 9.27
N ILE A 142 -1.23 -4.40 8.43
CA ILE A 142 -2.51 -4.39 7.71
C ILE A 142 -3.28 -5.67 8.04
N ASN A 143 -4.59 -5.54 8.31
CA ASN A 143 -5.50 -6.68 8.38
C ASN A 143 -5.84 -7.13 6.96
N LEU A 144 -5.09 -8.13 6.46
CA LEU A 144 -5.20 -8.60 5.09
C LEU A 144 -6.50 -9.35 4.84
N VAL A 145 -6.91 -10.22 5.76
CA VAL A 145 -8.16 -10.99 5.65
C VAL A 145 -9.02 -10.75 6.89
N SER A 146 -10.02 -9.92 6.74
CA SER A 146 -10.90 -9.54 7.87
C SER A 146 -11.70 -10.73 8.43
N LEU A 147 -12.07 -11.70 7.56
CA LEU A 147 -12.84 -12.89 7.93
C LEU A 147 -12.14 -13.82 8.94
N ILE A 148 -10.81 -13.80 8.99
CA ILE A 148 -9.99 -14.60 9.91
C ILE A 148 -9.13 -13.72 10.82
N ASN A 149 -9.33 -12.40 10.77
CA ASN A 149 -8.56 -11.38 11.50
C ASN A 149 -7.03 -11.53 11.34
N GLU A 150 -6.60 -11.93 10.13
CA GLU A 150 -5.18 -12.13 9.84
C GLU A 150 -4.49 -10.78 9.60
N LYS A 151 -3.74 -10.33 10.60
CA LYS A 151 -2.91 -9.15 10.52
C LYS A 151 -1.50 -9.53 10.08
N LYS A 152 -0.96 -8.85 9.10
CA LYS A 152 0.43 -9.03 8.68
C LYS A 152 1.13 -7.69 8.51
N ASP A 153 2.40 -7.71 8.80
CA ASP A 153 3.28 -6.60 8.52
C ASP A 153 3.69 -6.63 7.05
N VAL A 154 3.40 -5.55 6.38
CA VAL A 154 3.77 -5.30 4.98
C VAL A 154 4.96 -4.36 5.00
N PRO A 155 6.18 -4.86 4.77
CA PRO A 155 7.35 -4.01 4.69
C PRO A 155 7.30 -3.18 3.40
N VAL A 156 7.46 -1.87 3.56
CA VAL A 156 7.58 -0.88 2.49
C VAL A 156 9.02 -0.44 2.40
N VAL A 157 9.65 -0.69 1.27
CA VAL A 157 11.06 -0.37 1.01
C VAL A 157 11.13 0.81 0.05
N LEU A 158 11.97 1.80 0.36
CA LEU A 158 12.32 2.88 -0.55
C LEU A 158 13.43 2.39 -1.50
N GLU A 159 13.18 2.40 -2.81
CA GLU A 159 14.13 1.90 -3.81
C GLU A 159 14.96 3.00 -4.44
N ASN A 160 14.30 4.08 -4.85
CA ASN A 160 14.96 5.15 -5.60
C ASN A 160 14.30 6.50 -5.38
N ILE A 161 15.09 7.55 -5.55
CA ILE A 161 14.64 8.94 -5.55
C ILE A 161 15.21 9.59 -6.80
N THR A 162 14.34 10.16 -7.61
CA THR A 162 14.72 10.96 -8.77
C THR A 162 14.24 12.39 -8.60
N MET A 163 15.03 13.33 -9.06
CA MET A 163 14.70 14.76 -9.08
C MET A 163 14.68 15.22 -10.53
N ASP A 164 13.54 15.74 -10.96
CA ASP A 164 13.38 16.41 -12.24
C ASP A 164 13.08 17.89 -12.01
N ASP A 165 13.97 18.72 -12.53
CA ASP A 165 13.76 20.17 -12.60
C ASP A 165 13.29 20.51 -14.00
N GLN A 166 11.99 20.51 -14.19
CA GLN A 166 11.39 20.88 -15.49
C GLN A 166 11.48 22.38 -15.69
N TYR A 167 12.60 22.79 -16.28
CA TYR A 167 12.83 24.13 -16.78
C TYR A 167 12.73 24.10 -18.31
N GLU A 168 11.52 24.12 -18.84
CA GLU A 168 11.28 24.34 -20.26
C GLU A 168 10.70 25.73 -20.48
N GLY A 169 11.46 26.58 -21.17
CA GLY A 169 10.97 27.80 -21.79
C GLY A 169 11.22 29.09 -21.03
N ASP A 170 10.52 30.13 -21.44
CA ASP A 170 10.64 31.52 -21.11
C ASP A 170 10.61 31.83 -19.60
N PHE A 171 11.29 32.90 -19.17
CA PHE A 171 11.34 33.35 -17.76
C PHE A 171 9.97 33.57 -17.09
N THR A 172 8.90 33.54 -17.88
CA THR A 172 7.50 33.68 -17.44
C THR A 172 6.81 32.35 -17.13
N SER A 173 7.40 31.21 -17.54
CA SER A 173 6.82 29.88 -17.26
C SER A 173 7.12 29.40 -15.84
N ARG A 174 6.13 28.78 -15.21
CA ARG A 174 6.25 28.28 -13.84
C ARG A 174 7.23 27.12 -13.77
N ARG A 175 8.28 27.30 -12.98
CA ARG A 175 9.18 26.24 -12.59
C ARG A 175 8.47 25.34 -11.57
N VAL A 176 8.36 24.05 -11.88
CA VAL A 176 7.88 23.02 -10.96
C VAL A 176 9.02 22.04 -10.73
N LEU A 177 9.43 21.91 -9.48
CA LEU A 177 10.37 20.89 -9.04
C LEU A 177 9.59 19.61 -8.74
N LEU A 178 9.96 18.53 -9.38
CA LEU A 178 9.36 17.21 -9.22
C LEU A 178 10.36 16.24 -8.58
N TYR A 179 10.07 15.81 -7.36
CA TYR A 179 10.78 14.70 -6.72
C TYR A 179 9.91 13.46 -6.81
N THR A 180 10.43 12.39 -7.37
CA THR A 180 9.76 11.12 -7.50
C THR A 180 10.46 10.07 -6.65
N LEU A 181 9.76 9.54 -5.66
CA LEU A 181 10.21 8.48 -4.77
C LEU A 181 9.51 7.18 -5.15
N ARG A 182 10.29 6.13 -5.40
CA ARG A 182 9.77 4.80 -5.75
C ARG A 182 9.88 3.86 -4.57
N PHE A 183 8.77 3.19 -4.29
CA PHE A 183 8.65 2.26 -3.17
C PHE A 183 8.14 0.91 -3.63
N THR A 184 8.60 -0.13 -2.94
CA THR A 184 8.08 -1.49 -3.09
C THR A 184 7.51 -1.97 -1.76
N ALA A 185 6.21 -2.27 -1.74
CA ALA A 185 5.51 -2.89 -0.61
C ALA A 185 5.40 -4.39 -0.82
N LYS A 186 5.97 -5.18 0.09
CA LYS A 186 6.01 -6.64 0.02
C LYS A 186 4.76 -7.24 0.67
N THR A 187 3.71 -7.41 -0.12
CA THR A 187 2.40 -7.90 0.35
C THR A 187 2.18 -9.40 0.06
N TYR A 188 1.07 -9.91 0.59
CA TYR A 188 0.62 -11.29 0.40
C TYR A 188 -0.83 -11.29 -0.04
N LEU A 189 -1.15 -12.00 -1.13
CA LEU A 189 -2.51 -12.18 -1.62
C LEU A 189 -3.05 -13.53 -1.16
N PHE A 190 -4.18 -13.49 -0.45
CA PHE A 190 -4.90 -14.67 0.00
C PHE A 190 -6.01 -15.03 -0.99
N GLY A 191 -6.21 -16.33 -1.19
CA GLY A 191 -7.32 -16.88 -1.95
C GLY A 191 -8.65 -16.84 -1.17
N PRO A 192 -9.67 -17.52 -1.68
CA PRO A 192 -10.97 -17.64 -1.00
C PRO A 192 -10.83 -18.38 0.33
N VAL A 193 -11.62 -17.94 1.31
CA VAL A 193 -11.74 -18.59 2.61
C VAL A 193 -12.86 -19.63 2.51
N THR A 194 -12.54 -20.91 2.73
CA THR A 194 -13.53 -21.99 2.75
C THR A 194 -13.87 -22.34 4.19
N SER A 195 -15.14 -22.53 4.49
CA SER A 195 -15.59 -23.13 5.75
C SER A 195 -15.50 -24.66 5.61
N ALA A 196 -14.80 -25.31 6.54
CA ALA A 196 -14.87 -26.77 6.63
C ALA A 196 -16.22 -27.19 7.19
N SER A 197 -16.94 -28.07 6.50
CA SER A 197 -18.22 -28.58 7.01
C SER A 197 -18.00 -29.39 8.29
N LYS A 198 -18.94 -29.31 9.22
CA LYS A 198 -18.88 -30.05 10.51
C LYS A 198 -18.76 -31.57 10.34
N ASP A 199 -19.19 -32.10 9.22
CA ASP A 199 -19.21 -33.54 8.93
C ASP A 199 -17.83 -34.18 8.85
N ILE A 200 -16.79 -33.44 8.44
CA ILE A 200 -15.41 -33.94 8.37
C ILE A 200 -14.81 -34.12 9.77
N ILE A 201 -15.18 -33.31 10.75
CA ILE A 201 -14.66 -33.42 12.13
C ILE A 201 -15.23 -34.65 12.82
N ASN A 202 -16.49 -34.97 12.57
CA ASN A 202 -17.12 -36.16 13.12
C ASN A 202 -16.53 -37.46 12.54
N CYS A 203 -16.14 -37.46 11.26
CA CYS A 203 -15.52 -38.62 10.63
C CYS A 203 -14.11 -38.93 11.19
N LEU A 204 -13.35 -37.92 11.57
CA LEU A 204 -12.03 -38.11 12.20
C LEU A 204 -12.10 -38.59 13.65
N LEU A 205 -13.18 -38.30 14.37
CA LEU A 205 -13.41 -38.79 15.73
C LEU A 205 -13.88 -40.26 15.80
N TYR A 206 -14.49 -40.74 14.71
CA TYR A 206 -15.00 -42.13 14.66
C TYR A 206 -13.98 -43.18 14.22
N THR A 207 -12.81 -42.78 13.78
CA THR A 207 -11.70 -43.69 13.41
C THR A 207 -10.67 -43.84 14.51
N SER A 208 -11.07 -43.85 15.76
CA SER A 208 -10.23 -44.39 16.82
C SER A 208 -10.47 -45.89 16.90
N PRO A 209 -9.56 -46.73 16.38
CA PRO A 209 -9.65 -48.16 16.60
C PRO A 209 -9.05 -48.47 17.97
N SER A 210 -9.81 -49.04 18.82
CA SER A 210 -9.22 -49.98 19.75
C SER A 210 -10.23 -51.05 20.12
N PRO A 211 -10.13 -52.22 19.60
CA PRO A 211 -10.36 -53.39 20.39
C PRO A 211 -8.98 -53.91 20.83
N ARG A 212 -8.57 -53.74 22.03
CA ARG A 212 -7.79 -54.73 22.76
C ARG A 212 -8.83 -55.65 23.36
N ASP A 213 -9.01 -56.82 22.80
CA ASP A 213 -8.43 -58.09 23.15
C ASP A 213 -8.38 -58.38 24.64
N SER A 214 -9.30 -59.14 25.01
CA SER A 214 -9.16 -60.12 26.09
C SER A 214 -8.12 -61.18 25.78
#